data_0906abcc8bcc39bdac84cce6e54e5ba9
#
_entry.id   0906abcc8bcc39bdac84cce6e54e5ba9
#
_cell.length_a   1.000
_cell.length_b   1.000
_cell.length_c   1.000
_cell.angle_alpha   90.00
_cell.angle_beta   90.00
_cell.angle_gamma   90.00
#
_symmetry.space_group_name_H-M   'P 1'
#
loop_
_entity.id
_entity.type
_entity.pdbx_description
1 polymer ?
#
loop_
_entity_poly.entity_id
_entity_poly.type
_entity_poly.pdbx_seq_one_letter_code
_entity_poly.pdbx_strand_id
1 'polypeptide(L)'
;MSDLPSVVFGDGPLRWQELVAVARHGARLELSAAAWARIDNARAIVCRIVANGERAYGISTGLGALCDVLLEGEQLAELSRNTLLSHACGVGEPLRDEQTRAIICAAVANYSQGKSGLDRSLVEGLLALLNHGITPQVPAQGSVGYLTHMAHVGIALLGIGEVSYRGSVVPAAAALAAEGLATVRLGAKDGLCLVNGTPCMTGLACLALDDAQRLAQWADVIGAMSFEALRGQLAAFDAEIVALKPHPGMQRVAANLRALLAGSQVLENARGIRTQDALSIRSIPQIHGACRDQLAHAARQIETELNSATDNPLLLGTPEAYRVVSQANPHGESVAMAADLLAIAVAELGGVAERRLDRLVNPLVSGLPAFLVGKPGVNSGMMITQYVAASLAGENRQLAQPAVVDNFVTSALQEDHLSLGTSAALKLGRALENLRRILAIEYLLAAQAFEVLAPQRFGQGTAAAWGILRERVPAYDTDRWLAPDIASAAAILGERKSLARLAASIGDLQ
;
A
#
# COMPACT_ATOMS: atom_id res chain seq x y z
N MET A 1 -18.27 -13.43 16.85
CA MET A 1 -17.86 -12.91 15.54
C MET A 1 -18.88 -11.91 14.95
N SER A 2 -19.69 -11.24 15.77
CA SER A 2 -20.88 -10.46 15.31
C SER A 2 -20.71 -8.94 15.24
N ASP A 3 -19.54 -8.37 15.47
CA ASP A 3 -19.34 -6.91 15.56
C ASP A 3 -18.23 -6.33 14.66
N LEU A 4 -17.77 -7.06 13.64
CA LEU A 4 -16.88 -6.46 12.65
C LEU A 4 -17.69 -5.57 11.71
N PRO A 5 -17.23 -4.35 11.37
CA PRO A 5 -17.93 -3.48 10.44
C PRO A 5 -18.09 -4.17 9.08
N SER A 6 -19.26 -4.03 8.46
CA SER A 6 -19.51 -4.51 7.10
C SER A 6 -19.20 -3.41 6.10
N VAL A 7 -18.61 -3.79 4.98
CA VAL A 7 -18.36 -2.94 3.82
C VAL A 7 -19.18 -3.51 2.65
N VAL A 8 -19.97 -2.66 2.00
CA VAL A 8 -20.84 -3.06 0.89
C VAL A 8 -20.34 -2.43 -0.40
N PHE A 9 -19.98 -3.26 -1.41
CA PHE A 9 -19.60 -2.78 -2.72
C PHE A 9 -20.78 -2.73 -3.68
N GLY A 10 -20.77 -1.72 -4.57
CA GLY A 10 -21.68 -1.65 -5.70
C GLY A 10 -22.82 -0.65 -5.58
N ASP A 11 -22.94 0.11 -4.49
CA ASP A 11 -23.95 1.17 -4.34
C ASP A 11 -23.41 2.57 -4.68
N GLY A 12 -22.11 2.71 -4.87
CA GLY A 12 -21.44 3.95 -5.20
C GLY A 12 -19.94 3.75 -5.42
N PRO A 13 -19.18 4.83 -5.64
CA PRO A 13 -17.75 4.76 -5.76
C PRO A 13 -17.09 4.26 -4.47
N LEU A 14 -16.20 3.29 -4.60
CA LEU A 14 -15.41 2.74 -3.51
C LEU A 14 -14.25 3.66 -3.18
N ARG A 15 -13.97 3.81 -1.91
CA ARG A 15 -12.74 4.44 -1.42
C ARG A 15 -11.71 3.37 -1.10
N TRP A 16 -10.44 3.66 -1.37
CA TRP A 16 -9.35 2.72 -1.08
C TRP A 16 -9.29 2.32 0.41
N GLN A 17 -9.75 3.19 1.34
CA GLN A 17 -9.84 2.89 2.77
C GLN A 17 -10.81 1.74 3.09
N GLU A 18 -11.86 1.57 2.29
CA GLU A 18 -12.83 0.47 2.46
C GLU A 18 -12.18 -0.86 2.09
N LEU A 19 -11.37 -0.89 1.02
CA LEU A 19 -10.56 -2.06 0.69
C LEU A 19 -9.58 -2.41 1.82
N VAL A 20 -8.90 -1.40 2.37
CA VAL A 20 -7.97 -1.59 3.51
C VAL A 20 -8.69 -2.13 4.74
N ALA A 21 -9.91 -1.67 5.03
CA ALA A 21 -10.71 -2.18 6.14
C ALA A 21 -10.98 -3.69 6.01
N VAL A 22 -11.30 -4.17 4.80
CA VAL A 22 -11.49 -5.59 4.53
C VAL A 22 -10.17 -6.36 4.61
N ALA A 23 -9.12 -5.85 3.98
CA ALA A 23 -7.86 -6.57 3.84
C ALA A 23 -7.07 -6.67 5.17
N ARG A 24 -6.98 -5.56 5.93
CA ARG A 24 -6.16 -5.45 7.16
C ARG A 24 -6.95 -5.54 8.46
N HIS A 25 -8.21 -5.06 8.46
CA HIS A 25 -8.95 -4.90 9.72
C HIS A 25 -10.08 -5.91 9.87
N GLY A 26 -10.20 -6.86 8.92
CA GLY A 26 -11.15 -7.97 8.99
C GLY A 26 -12.61 -7.54 8.80
N ALA A 27 -12.87 -6.35 8.24
CA ALA A 27 -14.22 -5.96 7.89
C ALA A 27 -14.84 -6.99 6.93
N ARG A 28 -16.12 -7.33 7.15
CA ARG A 28 -16.85 -8.24 6.29
C ARG A 28 -17.17 -7.56 4.96
N LEU A 29 -16.95 -8.24 3.85
CA LEU A 29 -17.28 -7.73 2.51
C LEU A 29 -18.59 -8.32 2.01
N GLU A 30 -19.47 -7.46 1.52
CA GLU A 30 -20.73 -7.82 0.90
C GLU A 30 -20.92 -7.05 -0.42
N LEU A 31 -21.78 -7.57 -1.30
CA LEU A 31 -22.19 -6.86 -2.50
C LEU A 31 -23.65 -6.43 -2.40
N SER A 32 -23.94 -5.24 -2.92
CA SER A 32 -25.30 -4.74 -3.02
C SER A 32 -26.16 -5.58 -3.97
N ALA A 33 -27.48 -5.52 -3.81
CA ALA A 33 -28.41 -6.14 -4.74
C ALA A 33 -28.22 -5.63 -6.19
N ALA A 34 -27.88 -4.34 -6.34
CA ALA A 34 -27.61 -3.74 -7.64
C ALA A 34 -26.33 -4.32 -8.29
N ALA A 35 -25.26 -4.56 -7.49
CA ALA A 35 -24.06 -5.21 -8.00
C ALA A 35 -24.35 -6.65 -8.46
N TRP A 36 -25.08 -7.42 -7.66
CA TRP A 36 -25.48 -8.77 -8.04
C TRP A 36 -26.29 -8.79 -9.33
N ALA A 37 -27.27 -7.90 -9.47
CA ALA A 37 -28.07 -7.79 -10.69
C ALA A 37 -27.19 -7.49 -11.94
N ARG A 38 -26.16 -6.64 -11.80
CA ARG A 38 -25.20 -6.36 -12.89
C ARG A 38 -24.35 -7.59 -13.24
N ILE A 39 -23.90 -8.34 -12.25
CA ILE A 39 -23.13 -9.58 -12.44
C ILE A 39 -23.98 -10.62 -13.16
N ASP A 40 -25.20 -10.86 -12.68
CA ASP A 40 -26.13 -11.83 -13.27
C ASP A 40 -26.49 -11.46 -14.72
N ASN A 41 -26.70 -10.17 -15.01
CA ASN A 41 -26.94 -9.69 -16.38
C ASN A 41 -25.75 -9.98 -17.31
N ALA A 42 -24.52 -9.70 -16.87
CA ALA A 42 -23.34 -9.97 -17.68
C ALA A 42 -23.15 -11.48 -17.90
N ARG A 43 -23.42 -12.32 -16.88
CA ARG A 43 -23.39 -13.78 -17.02
C ARG A 43 -24.42 -14.27 -18.02
N ALA A 44 -25.63 -13.74 -17.99
CA ALA A 44 -26.70 -14.11 -18.94
C ALA A 44 -26.30 -13.79 -20.39
N ILE A 45 -25.54 -12.71 -20.65
CA ILE A 45 -24.98 -12.42 -21.98
C ILE A 45 -24.01 -13.53 -22.40
N VAL A 46 -23.08 -13.97 -21.54
CA VAL A 46 -22.16 -15.08 -21.84
C VAL A 46 -22.94 -16.36 -22.19
N CYS A 47 -23.93 -16.70 -21.39
CA CYS A 47 -24.78 -17.89 -21.65
C CYS A 47 -25.51 -17.78 -22.99
N ARG A 48 -25.97 -16.60 -23.37
CA ARG A 48 -26.60 -16.33 -24.65
C ARG A 48 -25.68 -16.53 -25.84
N ILE A 49 -24.44 -15.98 -25.76
CA ILE A 49 -23.40 -16.13 -26.79
C ILE A 49 -23.10 -17.61 -27.02
N VAL A 50 -22.87 -18.36 -25.92
CA VAL A 50 -22.60 -19.81 -26.00
C VAL A 50 -23.78 -20.57 -26.60
N ALA A 51 -25.02 -20.29 -26.18
CA ALA A 51 -26.20 -20.95 -26.68
C ALA A 51 -26.48 -20.69 -28.17
N ASN A 52 -26.08 -19.49 -28.65
CA ASN A 52 -26.23 -19.11 -30.05
C ASN A 52 -25.06 -19.61 -30.92
N GLY A 53 -23.97 -20.18 -30.35
CA GLY A 53 -22.76 -20.55 -31.08
C GLY A 53 -22.00 -19.35 -31.68
N GLU A 54 -22.15 -18.17 -31.09
CA GLU A 54 -21.52 -16.94 -31.59
C GLU A 54 -20.01 -16.93 -31.30
N ARG A 55 -19.21 -16.48 -32.28
CA ARG A 55 -17.77 -16.29 -32.11
C ARG A 55 -17.49 -15.03 -31.30
N ALA A 56 -16.92 -15.20 -30.09
CA ALA A 56 -16.54 -14.09 -29.22
C ALA A 56 -15.22 -14.41 -28.49
N TYR A 57 -14.26 -13.47 -28.55
CA TYR A 57 -12.95 -13.61 -27.91
C TYR A 57 -13.07 -14.01 -26.44
N GLY A 58 -12.34 -15.07 -26.06
CA GLY A 58 -12.26 -15.53 -24.68
C GLY A 58 -13.57 -16.05 -24.07
N ILE A 59 -14.66 -16.14 -24.88
CA ILE A 59 -15.95 -16.74 -24.51
C ILE A 59 -16.14 -18.07 -25.21
N SER A 60 -16.05 -18.07 -26.55
CA SER A 60 -16.14 -19.23 -27.42
C SER A 60 -14.88 -19.46 -28.25
N THR A 61 -13.77 -18.79 -27.91
CA THR A 61 -12.46 -18.94 -28.56
C THR A 61 -11.37 -19.20 -27.54
N GLY A 62 -10.20 -19.64 -27.99
CA GLY A 62 -8.96 -19.65 -27.21
C GLY A 62 -8.51 -18.25 -26.80
N LEU A 63 -7.38 -18.15 -26.06
CA LEU A 63 -6.88 -16.93 -25.45
C LEU A 63 -5.57 -16.46 -26.10
N GLY A 64 -5.26 -15.18 -26.00
CA GLY A 64 -4.02 -14.59 -26.50
C GLY A 64 -3.78 -14.90 -27.96
N ALA A 65 -2.61 -15.43 -28.29
CA ALA A 65 -2.25 -15.85 -29.65
C ALA A 65 -3.13 -16.99 -30.23
N LEU A 66 -3.93 -17.67 -29.41
CA LEU A 66 -4.86 -18.75 -29.80
C LEU A 66 -6.30 -18.27 -30.01
N CYS A 67 -6.53 -16.95 -30.08
CA CYS A 67 -7.85 -16.33 -30.16
C CYS A 67 -8.70 -16.72 -31.38
N ASP A 68 -8.08 -17.31 -32.41
CA ASP A 68 -8.79 -17.79 -33.61
C ASP A 68 -9.31 -19.22 -33.52
N VAL A 69 -8.95 -19.98 -32.49
CA VAL A 69 -9.40 -21.35 -32.28
C VAL A 69 -10.79 -21.34 -31.64
N LEU A 70 -11.82 -21.83 -32.36
CA LEU A 70 -13.17 -21.98 -31.84
C LEU A 70 -13.28 -23.23 -30.93
N LEU A 71 -14.03 -23.06 -29.82
CA LEU A 71 -14.28 -24.09 -28.82
C LEU A 71 -15.78 -24.20 -28.53
N GLU A 72 -16.26 -25.40 -28.23
CA GLU A 72 -17.68 -25.68 -28.01
C GLU A 72 -17.89 -26.57 -26.77
N GLY A 73 -19.11 -26.49 -26.18
CA GLY A 73 -19.57 -27.38 -25.13
C GLY A 73 -18.61 -27.51 -23.94
N GLU A 74 -18.23 -28.73 -23.61
CA GLU A 74 -17.36 -29.04 -22.45
C GLU A 74 -15.95 -28.45 -22.56
N GLN A 75 -15.45 -28.19 -23.77
CA GLN A 75 -14.14 -27.59 -24.00
C GLN A 75 -14.03 -26.19 -23.39
N LEU A 76 -15.12 -25.43 -23.25
CA LEU A 76 -15.13 -24.10 -22.64
C LEU A 76 -14.86 -24.16 -21.13
N ALA A 77 -15.42 -25.16 -20.44
CA ALA A 77 -15.14 -25.40 -19.02
C ALA A 77 -13.70 -25.90 -18.80
N GLU A 78 -13.25 -26.79 -19.69
CA GLU A 78 -11.89 -27.30 -19.69
C GLU A 78 -10.88 -26.17 -19.94
N LEU A 79 -11.10 -25.29 -20.93
CA LEU A 79 -10.28 -24.10 -21.17
C LEU A 79 -10.18 -23.23 -19.90
N SER A 80 -11.30 -22.93 -19.27
CA SER A 80 -11.32 -22.12 -18.04
C SER A 80 -10.48 -22.74 -16.92
N ARG A 81 -10.60 -24.06 -16.72
CA ARG A 81 -9.78 -24.79 -15.73
C ARG A 81 -8.30 -24.78 -16.11
N ASN A 82 -7.98 -25.08 -17.35
CA ASN A 82 -6.59 -25.15 -17.85
C ASN A 82 -5.93 -23.77 -17.82
N THR A 83 -6.69 -22.69 -18.06
CA THR A 83 -6.22 -21.32 -17.90
C THR A 83 -5.73 -21.08 -16.48
N LEU A 84 -6.50 -21.39 -15.44
CA LEU A 84 -6.07 -21.23 -14.06
C LEU A 84 -4.82 -22.06 -13.75
N LEU A 85 -4.79 -23.32 -14.16
CA LEU A 85 -3.68 -24.23 -13.88
C LEU A 85 -2.38 -23.79 -14.56
N SER A 86 -2.44 -23.36 -15.82
CA SER A 86 -1.27 -22.94 -16.58
C SER A 86 -0.74 -21.56 -16.19
N HIS A 87 -1.60 -20.69 -15.68
CA HIS A 87 -1.25 -19.33 -15.25
C HIS A 87 -0.82 -19.23 -13.77
N ALA A 88 -1.15 -20.25 -12.97
CA ALA A 88 -0.69 -20.35 -11.57
C ALA A 88 0.77 -20.84 -11.50
N CYS A 89 1.69 -20.09 -12.12
CA CYS A 89 3.11 -20.43 -12.25
C CYS A 89 4.04 -19.37 -11.62
N GLY A 90 3.51 -18.57 -10.70
CA GLY A 90 4.30 -17.60 -9.92
C GLY A 90 5.36 -18.28 -9.07
N VAL A 91 6.41 -17.52 -8.72
CA VAL A 91 7.57 -18.00 -7.96
C VAL A 91 7.92 -17.04 -6.82
N GLY A 92 8.82 -17.45 -5.94
CA GLY A 92 9.29 -16.68 -4.79
C GLY A 92 8.43 -16.87 -3.55
N GLU A 93 8.73 -16.10 -2.50
CA GLU A 93 7.99 -16.16 -1.25
C GLU A 93 6.54 -15.73 -1.43
N PRO A 94 5.61 -16.32 -0.67
CA PRO A 94 4.22 -15.89 -0.71
C PRO A 94 4.03 -14.43 -0.29
N LEU A 95 3.06 -13.75 -0.88
CA LEU A 95 2.56 -12.46 -0.41
C LEU A 95 2.02 -12.61 1.02
N ARG A 96 2.11 -11.53 1.81
CA ARG A 96 1.47 -11.50 3.14
C ARG A 96 -0.06 -11.61 2.97
N ASP A 97 -0.72 -12.20 3.97
CA ASP A 97 -2.17 -12.42 3.94
C ASP A 97 -2.95 -11.14 3.59
N GLU A 98 -2.60 -10.00 4.18
CA GLU A 98 -3.24 -8.72 3.87
C GLU A 98 -3.12 -8.33 2.38
N GLN A 99 -2.00 -8.67 1.74
CA GLN A 99 -1.76 -8.38 0.32
C GLN A 99 -2.63 -9.26 -0.58
N THR A 100 -2.69 -10.55 -0.32
CA THR A 100 -3.58 -11.47 -1.04
C THR A 100 -5.04 -11.09 -0.84
N ARG A 101 -5.46 -10.75 0.39
CA ARG A 101 -6.82 -10.28 0.69
C ARG A 101 -7.15 -8.99 -0.07
N ALA A 102 -6.21 -8.05 -0.17
CA ALA A 102 -6.38 -6.81 -0.93
C ALA A 102 -6.58 -7.07 -2.43
N ILE A 103 -5.82 -8.02 -3.00
CA ILE A 103 -5.98 -8.47 -4.39
C ILE A 103 -7.38 -9.04 -4.63
N ILE A 104 -7.85 -9.94 -3.76
CA ILE A 104 -9.19 -10.53 -3.85
C ILE A 104 -10.25 -9.44 -3.74
N CYS A 105 -10.11 -8.50 -2.81
CA CYS A 105 -11.04 -7.39 -2.62
C CYS A 105 -11.11 -6.48 -3.86
N ALA A 106 -9.97 -6.14 -4.48
CA ALA A 106 -9.92 -5.39 -5.74
C ALA A 106 -10.54 -6.16 -6.91
N ALA A 107 -10.40 -7.50 -6.96
CA ALA A 107 -11.06 -8.33 -7.95
C ALA A 107 -12.59 -8.30 -7.80
N VAL A 108 -13.09 -8.41 -6.56
CA VAL A 108 -14.54 -8.29 -6.28
C VAL A 108 -15.06 -6.90 -6.68
N ALA A 109 -14.28 -5.83 -6.45
CA ALA A 109 -14.62 -4.48 -6.89
C ALA A 109 -14.78 -4.39 -8.42
N ASN A 110 -13.84 -4.95 -9.18
CA ASN A 110 -13.92 -5.05 -10.64
C ASN A 110 -15.18 -5.82 -11.08
N TYR A 111 -15.45 -6.99 -10.48
CA TYR A 111 -16.61 -7.80 -10.85
C TYR A 111 -17.94 -7.14 -10.50
N SER A 112 -18.00 -6.34 -9.43
CA SER A 112 -19.18 -5.56 -9.03
C SER A 112 -19.64 -4.56 -10.10
N GLN A 113 -18.74 -4.19 -11.05
CA GLN A 113 -19.11 -3.37 -12.22
C GLN A 113 -20.04 -4.10 -13.20
N GLY A 114 -20.11 -5.45 -13.14
CA GLY A 114 -20.98 -6.26 -13.97
C GLY A 114 -20.65 -6.18 -15.46
N LYS A 115 -19.36 -6.24 -15.80
CA LYS A 115 -18.88 -6.17 -17.19
C LYS A 115 -18.06 -7.39 -17.62
N SER A 116 -17.71 -8.26 -16.66
CA SER A 116 -16.85 -9.42 -16.90
C SER A 116 -17.58 -10.65 -17.38
N GLY A 117 -18.76 -10.96 -16.81
CA GLY A 117 -19.59 -12.10 -17.19
C GLY A 117 -19.18 -13.45 -16.57
N LEU A 118 -18.39 -13.42 -15.50
CA LEU A 118 -18.07 -14.62 -14.72
C LEU A 118 -19.33 -15.13 -13.98
N ASP A 119 -19.30 -16.41 -13.59
CA ASP A 119 -20.38 -17.02 -12.84
C ASP A 119 -20.51 -16.44 -11.43
N ARG A 120 -21.73 -16.26 -10.96
CA ARG A 120 -22.03 -15.73 -9.62
C ARG A 120 -21.34 -16.52 -8.51
N SER A 121 -21.30 -17.84 -8.61
CA SER A 121 -20.68 -18.71 -7.61
C SER A 121 -19.17 -18.41 -7.39
N LEU A 122 -18.49 -17.88 -8.40
CA LEU A 122 -17.08 -17.48 -8.26
C LEU A 122 -16.92 -16.23 -7.41
N VAL A 123 -17.80 -15.24 -7.58
CA VAL A 123 -17.80 -14.03 -6.73
C VAL A 123 -18.19 -14.41 -5.30
N GLU A 124 -19.18 -15.26 -5.13
CA GLU A 124 -19.56 -15.80 -3.81
C GLU A 124 -18.40 -16.56 -3.16
N GLY A 125 -17.65 -17.35 -3.95
CA GLY A 125 -16.43 -18.03 -3.49
C GLY A 125 -15.34 -17.06 -3.03
N LEU A 126 -15.07 -15.98 -3.77
CA LEU A 126 -14.10 -14.94 -3.39
C LEU A 126 -14.53 -14.22 -2.11
N LEU A 127 -15.81 -13.88 -1.98
CA LEU A 127 -16.37 -13.30 -0.75
C LEU A 127 -16.25 -14.29 0.42
N ALA A 128 -16.48 -15.57 0.21
CA ALA A 128 -16.32 -16.59 1.23
C ALA A 128 -14.86 -16.71 1.69
N LEU A 129 -13.88 -16.71 0.77
CA LEU A 129 -12.46 -16.71 1.13
C LEU A 129 -12.13 -15.53 2.07
N LEU A 130 -12.55 -14.30 1.72
CA LEU A 130 -12.33 -13.10 2.54
C LEU A 130 -13.01 -13.20 3.90
N ASN A 131 -14.30 -13.58 3.91
CA ASN A 131 -15.13 -13.51 5.11
C ASN A 131 -14.88 -14.65 6.11
N HIS A 132 -14.34 -15.78 5.65
CA HIS A 132 -13.93 -16.92 6.51
C HIS A 132 -12.43 -16.91 6.84
N GLY A 133 -11.67 -15.90 6.38
CA GLY A 133 -10.23 -15.81 6.65
C GLY A 133 -9.41 -16.94 6.02
N ILE A 134 -9.84 -17.41 4.85
CA ILE A 134 -9.11 -18.37 4.03
C ILE A 134 -8.31 -17.58 2.99
N THR A 135 -6.99 -17.51 3.16
CA THR A 135 -6.14 -16.67 2.31
C THR A 135 -5.21 -17.53 1.45
N PRO A 136 -5.40 -17.56 0.12
CA PRO A 136 -4.52 -18.31 -0.78
C PRO A 136 -3.05 -17.90 -0.66
N GLN A 137 -2.14 -18.88 -0.72
CA GLN A 137 -0.70 -18.64 -0.82
C GLN A 137 -0.37 -18.25 -2.25
N VAL A 138 -0.08 -16.96 -2.46
CA VAL A 138 0.18 -16.37 -3.77
C VAL A 138 1.66 -15.96 -3.84
N PRO A 139 2.49 -16.61 -4.68
CA PRO A 139 3.89 -16.21 -4.86
C PRO A 139 4.01 -14.78 -5.35
N ALA A 140 4.98 -14.03 -4.81
CA ALA A 140 5.11 -12.60 -5.05
C ALA A 140 5.61 -12.24 -6.46
N GLN A 141 6.32 -13.14 -7.14
CA GLN A 141 7.01 -12.87 -8.41
C GLN A 141 6.38 -13.64 -9.57
N GLY A 142 6.48 -13.08 -10.79
CA GLY A 142 6.05 -13.75 -12.02
C GLY A 142 4.94 -13.04 -12.79
N SER A 143 4.57 -11.80 -12.40
CA SER A 143 3.59 -11.01 -13.13
C SER A 143 4.21 -9.78 -13.78
N VAL A 144 3.84 -9.55 -15.01
CA VAL A 144 4.19 -8.33 -15.77
C VAL A 144 3.08 -7.26 -15.71
N GLY A 145 2.08 -7.47 -14.84
CA GLY A 145 0.96 -6.55 -14.60
C GLY A 145 -0.38 -7.24 -14.31
N TYR A 146 -0.59 -8.46 -14.81
CA TYR A 146 -1.84 -9.23 -14.66
C TYR A 146 -1.59 -10.73 -14.76
N LEU A 147 -2.64 -11.56 -14.76
CA LEU A 147 -2.72 -13.01 -14.97
C LEU A 147 -2.28 -13.88 -13.78
N THR A 148 -0.98 -13.91 -13.45
CA THR A 148 -0.37 -14.93 -12.59
C THR A 148 -0.91 -14.95 -11.15
N HIS A 149 -0.96 -13.81 -10.47
CA HIS A 149 -1.36 -13.77 -9.05
C HIS A 149 -2.82 -14.20 -8.85
N MET A 150 -3.72 -13.70 -9.70
CA MET A 150 -5.12 -14.08 -9.64
C MET A 150 -5.37 -15.54 -10.02
N ALA A 151 -4.50 -16.15 -10.84
CA ALA A 151 -4.59 -17.58 -11.13
C ALA A 151 -4.36 -18.43 -9.85
N HIS A 152 -3.41 -18.04 -8.99
CA HIS A 152 -3.21 -18.69 -7.69
C HIS A 152 -4.43 -18.53 -6.76
N VAL A 153 -5.12 -17.40 -6.79
CA VAL A 153 -6.40 -17.24 -6.09
C VAL A 153 -7.47 -18.15 -6.71
N GLY A 154 -7.53 -18.20 -8.04
CA GLY A 154 -8.51 -19.02 -8.77
C GLY A 154 -8.38 -20.51 -8.51
N ILE A 155 -7.15 -21.07 -8.44
CA ILE A 155 -6.99 -22.50 -8.15
C ILE A 155 -7.40 -22.84 -6.72
N ALA A 156 -7.28 -21.93 -5.76
CA ALA A 156 -7.74 -22.15 -4.39
C ALA A 156 -9.26 -22.34 -4.32
N LEU A 157 -10.04 -21.65 -5.18
CA LEU A 157 -11.49 -21.87 -5.31
C LEU A 157 -11.83 -23.29 -5.84
N LEU A 158 -10.89 -23.90 -6.58
CA LEU A 158 -11.00 -25.29 -7.02
C LEU A 158 -10.55 -26.32 -5.97
N GLY A 159 -10.13 -25.87 -4.78
CA GLY A 159 -9.53 -26.72 -3.75
C GLY A 159 -8.08 -27.14 -4.03
N ILE A 160 -7.39 -26.44 -4.92
CA ILE A 160 -6.01 -26.75 -5.33
C ILE A 160 -5.05 -25.74 -4.67
N GLY A 161 -3.85 -26.18 -4.30
CA GLY A 161 -2.83 -25.35 -3.65
C GLY A 161 -3.04 -25.22 -2.14
N GLU A 162 -2.37 -24.25 -1.54
CA GLU A 162 -2.32 -24.02 -0.10
C GLU A 162 -2.89 -22.65 0.25
N VAL A 163 -3.41 -22.54 1.49
CA VAL A 163 -3.99 -21.31 2.04
C VAL A 163 -3.52 -21.08 3.48
N SER A 164 -3.36 -19.83 3.88
CA SER A 164 -3.33 -19.45 5.30
C SER A 164 -4.74 -19.56 5.87
N TYR A 165 -4.90 -20.35 6.93
CA TYR A 165 -6.17 -20.54 7.60
C TYR A 165 -5.93 -20.78 9.09
N ARG A 166 -6.55 -19.97 9.96
CA ARG A 166 -6.42 -20.05 11.43
C ARG A 166 -4.97 -20.10 11.94
N GLY A 167 -4.09 -19.31 11.29
CA GLY A 167 -2.68 -19.20 11.69
C GLY A 167 -1.77 -20.33 11.18
N SER A 168 -2.25 -21.21 10.31
CA SER A 168 -1.48 -22.30 9.71
C SER A 168 -1.65 -22.32 8.20
N VAL A 169 -0.65 -22.83 7.49
CA VAL A 169 -0.74 -23.11 6.04
C VAL A 169 -1.27 -24.54 5.88
N VAL A 170 -2.37 -24.67 5.14
CA VAL A 170 -3.06 -25.96 4.92
C VAL A 170 -3.51 -26.10 3.47
N PRO A 171 -3.80 -27.31 2.97
CA PRO A 171 -4.41 -27.50 1.66
C PRO A 171 -5.73 -26.73 1.53
N ALA A 172 -5.95 -26.06 0.38
CA ALA A 172 -7.15 -25.28 0.13
C ALA A 172 -8.44 -26.10 0.29
N ALA A 173 -8.45 -27.34 -0.22
CA ALA A 173 -9.61 -28.23 -0.06
C ALA A 173 -9.96 -28.51 1.41
N ALA A 174 -8.95 -28.65 2.28
CA ALA A 174 -9.17 -28.90 3.71
C ALA A 174 -9.80 -27.67 4.41
N ALA A 175 -9.30 -26.45 4.09
CA ALA A 175 -9.84 -25.21 4.64
C ALA A 175 -11.29 -24.95 4.19
N LEU A 176 -11.58 -25.15 2.91
CA LEU A 176 -12.94 -25.03 2.36
C LEU A 176 -13.90 -26.02 3.05
N ALA A 177 -13.50 -27.28 3.15
CA ALA A 177 -14.31 -28.29 3.81
C ALA A 177 -14.57 -28.00 5.30
N ALA A 178 -13.57 -27.44 6.01
CA ALA A 178 -13.69 -27.06 7.42
C ALA A 178 -14.73 -25.95 7.66
N GLU A 179 -14.97 -25.10 6.67
CA GLU A 179 -15.99 -24.03 6.69
C GLU A 179 -17.31 -24.45 5.98
N GLY A 180 -17.43 -25.70 5.52
CA GLY A 180 -18.60 -26.18 4.79
C GLY A 180 -18.78 -25.58 3.39
N LEU A 181 -17.71 -25.05 2.81
CA LEU A 181 -17.69 -24.43 1.50
C LEU A 181 -17.40 -25.47 0.42
N ALA A 182 -18.20 -25.48 -0.64
CA ALA A 182 -17.96 -26.31 -1.81
C ALA A 182 -16.91 -25.67 -2.73
N THR A 183 -16.16 -26.49 -3.46
CA THR A 183 -15.32 -26.02 -4.57
C THR A 183 -16.21 -25.55 -5.72
N VAL A 184 -15.77 -24.53 -6.43
CA VAL A 184 -16.51 -23.96 -7.56
C VAL A 184 -16.35 -24.81 -8.83
N ARG A 185 -17.34 -24.71 -9.73
CA ARG A 185 -17.24 -25.26 -11.09
C ARG A 185 -17.09 -24.10 -12.08
N LEU A 186 -16.19 -24.26 -13.03
CA LEU A 186 -15.93 -23.26 -14.06
C LEU A 186 -16.77 -23.54 -15.31
N GLY A 187 -17.25 -22.47 -15.93
CA GLY A 187 -17.90 -22.48 -17.25
C GLY A 187 -17.15 -21.59 -18.25
N ALA A 188 -17.83 -21.24 -19.33
CA ALA A 188 -17.29 -20.34 -20.36
C ALA A 188 -16.85 -19.00 -19.77
N LYS A 189 -15.70 -18.50 -20.17
CA LYS A 189 -15.07 -17.22 -19.77
C LYS A 189 -14.56 -17.16 -18.31
N ASP A 190 -14.96 -18.06 -17.44
CA ASP A 190 -14.68 -17.97 -16.00
C ASP A 190 -13.18 -17.93 -15.68
N GLY A 191 -12.38 -18.78 -16.31
CA GLY A 191 -10.92 -18.81 -16.15
C GLY A 191 -10.28 -17.48 -16.56
N LEU A 192 -10.69 -16.94 -17.72
CA LEU A 192 -10.19 -15.66 -18.21
C LEU A 192 -10.58 -14.51 -17.27
N CYS A 193 -11.84 -14.45 -16.81
CA CYS A 193 -12.28 -13.41 -15.86
C CYS A 193 -11.46 -13.41 -14.56
N LEU A 194 -11.13 -14.61 -14.05
CA LEU A 194 -10.38 -14.74 -12.80
C LEU A 194 -8.93 -14.30 -12.92
N VAL A 195 -8.28 -14.47 -14.09
CA VAL A 195 -6.87 -14.11 -14.24
C VAL A 195 -6.64 -12.70 -14.75
N ASN A 196 -7.62 -12.10 -15.38
CA ASN A 196 -7.50 -10.85 -16.14
C ASN A 196 -7.68 -9.60 -15.26
N GLY A 197 -7.29 -8.44 -15.81
CA GLY A 197 -7.47 -7.15 -15.13
C GLY A 197 -6.31 -6.72 -14.24
N THR A 198 -6.55 -5.65 -13.50
CA THR A 198 -5.55 -4.97 -12.65
C THR A 198 -5.69 -5.21 -11.12
N PRO A 199 -6.45 -6.20 -10.62
CA PRO A 199 -6.71 -6.34 -9.18
C PRO A 199 -5.44 -6.47 -8.33
N CYS A 200 -4.41 -7.14 -8.84
CA CYS A 200 -3.17 -7.35 -8.10
C CYS A 200 -2.49 -6.01 -7.77
N MET A 201 -2.14 -5.24 -8.78
CA MET A 201 -1.48 -3.95 -8.58
C MET A 201 -2.36 -2.96 -7.83
N THR A 202 -3.67 -2.94 -8.10
CA THR A 202 -4.64 -2.04 -7.45
C THR A 202 -4.78 -2.35 -5.96
N GLY A 203 -4.94 -3.62 -5.60
CA GLY A 203 -5.02 -4.05 -4.20
C GLY A 203 -3.76 -3.72 -3.40
N LEU A 204 -2.59 -4.04 -3.96
CA LEU A 204 -1.29 -3.72 -3.35
C LEU A 204 -1.09 -2.20 -3.21
N ALA A 205 -1.47 -1.41 -4.23
CA ALA A 205 -1.37 0.05 -4.20
C ALA A 205 -2.28 0.69 -3.15
N CYS A 206 -3.50 0.15 -2.92
CA CYS A 206 -4.38 0.61 -1.84
C CYS A 206 -3.75 0.42 -0.45
N LEU A 207 -3.10 -0.72 -0.20
CA LEU A 207 -2.36 -0.94 1.05
C LEU A 207 -1.16 0.01 1.17
N ALA A 208 -0.44 0.23 0.07
CA ALA A 208 0.68 1.16 0.05
C ALA A 208 0.26 2.61 0.32
N LEU A 209 -0.91 3.04 -0.15
CA LEU A 209 -1.48 4.36 0.18
C LEU A 209 -1.73 4.53 1.67
N ASP A 210 -2.30 3.51 2.34
CA ASP A 210 -2.52 3.54 3.79
C ASP A 210 -1.22 3.71 4.57
N ASP A 211 -0.20 2.93 4.19
CA ASP A 211 1.12 3.02 4.81
C ASP A 211 1.79 4.36 4.51
N ALA A 212 1.75 4.84 3.27
CA ALA A 212 2.35 6.10 2.86
C ALA A 212 1.72 7.29 3.58
N GLN A 213 0.40 7.33 3.69
CA GLN A 213 -0.32 8.40 4.39
C GLN A 213 0.06 8.46 5.88
N ARG A 214 0.07 7.29 6.55
CA ARG A 214 0.46 7.17 7.95
C ARG A 214 1.91 7.57 8.18
N LEU A 215 2.84 7.09 7.35
CA LEU A 215 4.25 7.43 7.47
C LEU A 215 4.54 8.89 7.13
N ALA A 216 3.79 9.52 6.22
CA ALA A 216 3.91 10.95 5.95
C ALA A 216 3.48 11.81 7.16
N GLN A 217 2.46 11.39 7.91
CA GLN A 217 2.08 12.06 9.16
C GLN A 217 3.16 11.88 10.23
N TRP A 218 3.71 10.67 10.40
CA TRP A 218 4.82 10.44 11.31
C TRP A 218 6.10 11.18 10.91
N ALA A 219 6.35 11.34 9.60
CA ALA A 219 7.49 12.13 9.13
C ALA A 219 7.41 13.58 9.59
N ASP A 220 6.20 14.20 9.60
CA ASP A 220 6.01 15.55 10.13
C ASP A 220 6.26 15.61 11.64
N VAL A 221 5.74 14.63 12.40
CA VAL A 221 5.90 14.53 13.85
C VAL A 221 7.39 14.40 14.22
N ILE A 222 8.06 13.45 13.60
CA ILE A 222 9.47 13.14 13.88
C ILE A 222 10.38 14.28 13.37
N GLY A 223 10.03 14.84 12.20
CA GLY A 223 10.71 16.02 11.68
C GLY A 223 10.58 17.24 12.61
N ALA A 224 9.41 17.44 13.25
CA ALA A 224 9.21 18.45 14.28
C ALA A 224 10.06 18.18 15.52
N MET A 225 10.16 16.94 15.99
CA MET A 225 11.03 16.56 17.11
C MET A 225 12.51 16.83 16.78
N SER A 226 12.96 16.46 15.60
CA SER A 226 14.33 16.73 15.14
C SER A 226 14.60 18.24 15.03
N PHE A 227 13.62 18.99 14.49
CA PHE A 227 13.70 20.45 14.41
C PHE A 227 13.85 21.10 15.78
N GLU A 228 13.04 20.66 16.73
CA GLU A 228 13.07 21.16 18.12
C GLU A 228 14.39 20.80 18.83
N ALA A 229 14.82 19.52 18.72
CA ALA A 229 16.09 19.06 19.30
C ALA A 229 17.30 19.81 18.75
N LEU A 230 17.27 20.18 17.46
CA LEU A 230 18.29 20.98 16.79
C LEU A 230 18.12 22.50 16.99
N ARG A 231 17.13 22.91 17.78
CA ARG A 231 16.85 24.32 18.10
C ARG A 231 16.63 25.20 16.87
N GLY A 232 15.74 24.75 15.97
CA GLY A 232 15.43 25.41 14.70
C GLY A 232 14.74 26.77 14.86
N GLN A 233 14.78 27.59 13.83
CA GLN A 233 14.15 28.93 13.78
C GLN A 233 12.73 28.85 13.21
N LEU A 234 11.70 29.05 14.03
CA LEU A 234 10.27 28.87 13.68
C LEU A 234 9.78 29.74 12.52
N ALA A 235 10.43 30.90 12.28
CA ALA A 235 10.02 31.83 11.22
C ALA A 235 9.92 31.17 9.82
N ALA A 236 10.65 30.08 9.58
CA ALA A 236 10.56 29.32 8.34
C ALA A 236 9.16 28.69 8.11
N PHE A 237 8.35 28.55 9.15
CA PHE A 237 7.02 27.92 9.13
C PHE A 237 5.88 28.92 9.31
N ASP A 238 6.15 30.22 9.34
CA ASP A 238 5.14 31.26 9.50
C ASP A 238 4.11 31.19 8.38
N ALA A 239 2.84 31.36 8.75
CA ALA A 239 1.71 31.18 7.83
C ALA A 239 1.79 32.16 6.63
N GLU A 240 2.20 33.40 6.87
CA GLU A 240 2.37 34.41 5.81
C GLU A 240 3.47 34.00 4.81
N ILE A 241 4.59 33.48 5.30
CA ILE A 241 5.71 33.01 4.43
C ILE A 241 5.28 31.82 3.60
N VAL A 242 4.60 30.85 4.22
CA VAL A 242 4.12 29.65 3.55
C VAL A 242 3.04 29.97 2.49
N ALA A 243 2.19 30.99 2.75
CA ALA A 243 1.17 31.45 1.83
C ALA A 243 1.73 32.07 0.54
N LEU A 244 2.98 32.55 0.54
CA LEU A 244 3.66 33.08 -0.66
C LEU A 244 4.02 31.98 -1.69
N LYS A 245 4.02 30.70 -1.26
CA LYS A 245 4.24 29.53 -2.12
C LYS A 245 3.14 28.49 -1.86
N PRO A 246 1.93 28.66 -2.41
CA PRO A 246 0.70 28.03 -1.94
C PRO A 246 0.49 26.60 -2.45
N HIS A 247 1.50 25.73 -2.37
CA HIS A 247 1.32 24.30 -2.60
C HIS A 247 0.52 23.67 -1.45
N PRO A 248 -0.57 22.93 -1.72
CA PRO A 248 -1.46 22.41 -0.69
C PRO A 248 -0.75 21.53 0.35
N GLY A 249 0.14 20.65 -0.09
CA GLY A 249 0.92 19.80 0.81
C GLY A 249 1.85 20.62 1.71
N MET A 250 2.52 21.64 1.18
CA MET A 250 3.38 22.54 1.95
C MET A 250 2.61 23.27 3.05
N GLN A 251 1.42 23.78 2.74
CA GLN A 251 0.57 24.47 3.72
C GLN A 251 0.15 23.54 4.86
N ARG A 252 -0.26 22.30 4.53
CA ARG A 252 -0.64 21.28 5.52
C ARG A 252 0.54 20.93 6.45
N VAL A 253 1.70 20.63 5.89
CA VAL A 253 2.88 20.30 6.69
C VAL A 253 3.29 21.44 7.60
N ALA A 254 3.30 22.69 7.11
CA ALA A 254 3.62 23.85 7.95
C ALA A 254 2.61 24.05 9.07
N ALA A 255 1.32 23.80 8.82
CA ALA A 255 0.29 23.84 9.85
C ALA A 255 0.51 22.76 10.92
N ASN A 256 0.82 21.51 10.49
CA ASN A 256 1.17 20.42 11.40
C ASN A 256 2.39 20.78 12.28
N LEU A 257 3.45 21.33 11.69
CA LEU A 257 4.65 21.74 12.44
C LEU A 257 4.35 22.82 13.47
N ARG A 258 3.57 23.83 13.12
CA ARG A 258 3.17 24.87 14.08
C ARG A 258 2.36 24.30 15.25
N ALA A 259 1.43 23.36 14.99
CA ALA A 259 0.65 22.71 16.04
C ALA A 259 1.54 21.82 16.94
N LEU A 260 2.41 21.02 16.34
CA LEU A 260 3.31 20.12 17.05
C LEU A 260 4.29 20.87 17.97
N LEU A 261 4.82 22.01 17.52
CA LEU A 261 5.85 22.80 18.19
C LEU A 261 5.28 23.89 19.11
N ALA A 262 3.96 24.01 19.22
CA ALA A 262 3.30 25.03 20.03
C ALA A 262 3.74 24.93 21.50
N GLY A 263 4.15 26.05 22.10
CA GLY A 263 4.55 26.14 23.50
C GLY A 263 5.96 25.63 23.82
N SER A 264 6.81 25.38 22.82
CA SER A 264 8.19 24.92 23.00
C SER A 264 9.06 26.03 23.65
N GLN A 265 9.54 25.80 24.87
CA GLN A 265 10.53 26.65 25.52
C GLN A 265 11.92 26.48 24.87
N VAL A 266 12.25 25.29 24.37
CA VAL A 266 13.50 25.02 23.68
C VAL A 266 13.66 25.96 22.49
N LEU A 267 12.62 26.10 21.67
CA LEU A 267 12.63 26.96 20.48
C LEU A 267 12.57 28.45 20.85
N GLU A 268 11.83 28.80 21.92
CA GLU A 268 11.79 30.16 22.41
C GLU A 268 13.17 30.64 22.88
N ASN A 269 13.87 29.82 23.65
CA ASN A 269 15.24 30.09 24.11
C ASN A 269 16.24 30.10 22.96
N ALA A 270 15.94 29.40 21.86
CA ALA A 270 16.81 29.32 20.67
C ALA A 270 16.60 30.44 19.66
N ARG A 271 15.65 31.36 19.90
CA ARG A 271 15.33 32.43 18.95
C ARG A 271 16.57 33.32 18.69
N GLY A 272 16.94 33.42 17.39
CA GLY A 272 18.06 34.23 16.94
C GLY A 272 19.45 33.67 17.18
N ILE A 273 19.62 32.45 17.71
CA ILE A 273 20.93 31.83 17.90
C ILE A 273 21.63 31.52 16.58
N ARG A 274 20.91 31.43 15.49
CA ARG A 274 21.42 31.27 14.12
C ARG A 274 20.65 32.16 13.16
N THR A 275 21.37 32.70 12.17
CA THR A 275 20.73 33.48 11.09
C THR A 275 19.89 32.57 10.18
N GLN A 276 20.34 31.33 9.96
CA GLN A 276 19.67 30.39 9.06
C GLN A 276 19.98 28.95 9.46
N ASP A 277 18.93 28.12 9.41
CA ASP A 277 19.04 26.68 9.62
C ASP A 277 19.44 25.93 8.35
N ALA A 278 19.89 24.69 8.51
CA ALA A 278 20.16 23.79 7.39
C ALA A 278 18.86 23.45 6.63
N LEU A 279 18.98 23.17 5.33
CA LEU A 279 17.84 22.86 4.47
C LEU A 279 17.03 21.66 4.97
N SER A 280 17.67 20.60 5.47
CA SER A 280 16.98 19.40 5.95
C SER A 280 16.00 19.65 7.11
N ILE A 281 16.14 20.76 7.83
CA ILE A 281 15.24 21.15 8.94
C ILE A 281 14.35 22.32 8.58
N ARG A 282 14.85 23.41 7.94
CA ARG A 282 14.00 24.55 7.58
C ARG A 282 13.09 24.30 6.38
N SER A 283 13.42 23.32 5.51
CA SER A 283 12.65 23.01 4.31
C SER A 283 11.70 21.80 4.50
N ILE A 284 11.39 21.38 5.74
CA ILE A 284 10.43 20.30 6.00
C ILE A 284 9.11 20.56 5.27
N PRO A 285 8.48 21.75 5.32
CA PRO A 285 7.22 21.99 4.61
C PRO A 285 7.34 21.81 3.10
N GLN A 286 8.44 22.24 2.49
CA GLN A 286 8.64 22.16 1.04
C GLN A 286 8.85 20.72 0.58
N ILE A 287 9.62 19.92 1.32
CA ILE A 287 9.98 18.54 0.94
C ILE A 287 8.81 17.59 1.26
N HIS A 288 8.38 17.57 2.53
CA HIS A 288 7.26 16.71 2.92
C HIS A 288 5.97 17.08 2.19
N GLY A 289 5.75 18.39 1.96
CA GLY A 289 4.59 18.90 1.22
C GLY A 289 4.57 18.42 -0.23
N ALA A 290 5.70 18.47 -0.93
CA ALA A 290 5.82 17.94 -2.29
C ALA A 290 5.47 16.44 -2.34
N CYS A 291 5.98 15.65 -1.37
CA CYS A 291 5.66 14.22 -1.29
C CYS A 291 4.16 13.98 -1.02
N ARG A 292 3.53 14.79 -0.16
CA ARG A 292 2.08 14.71 0.12
C ARG A 292 1.22 15.07 -1.10
N ASP A 293 1.64 16.02 -1.92
CA ASP A 293 0.93 16.36 -3.15
C ASP A 293 0.99 15.19 -4.16
N GLN A 294 2.14 14.48 -4.25
CA GLN A 294 2.24 13.26 -5.06
C GLN A 294 1.38 12.12 -4.50
N LEU A 295 1.34 11.95 -3.18
CA LEU A 295 0.48 10.97 -2.53
C LEU A 295 -1.00 11.23 -2.84
N ALA A 296 -1.44 12.50 -2.79
CA ALA A 296 -2.80 12.88 -3.14
C ALA A 296 -3.12 12.65 -4.64
N HIS A 297 -2.13 12.85 -5.53
CA HIS A 297 -2.28 12.52 -6.95
C HIS A 297 -2.44 11.00 -7.15
N ALA A 298 -1.54 10.22 -6.60
CA ALA A 298 -1.57 8.75 -6.73
C ALA A 298 -2.85 8.15 -6.14
N ALA A 299 -3.34 8.67 -5.01
CA ALA A 299 -4.59 8.22 -4.40
C ALA A 299 -5.77 8.34 -5.37
N ARG A 300 -5.87 9.45 -6.11
CA ARG A 300 -6.93 9.63 -7.13
C ARG A 300 -6.82 8.62 -8.27
N GLN A 301 -5.60 8.33 -8.76
CA GLN A 301 -5.40 7.35 -9.83
C GLN A 301 -5.79 5.94 -9.38
N ILE A 302 -5.33 5.53 -8.21
CA ILE A 302 -5.60 4.21 -7.64
C ILE A 302 -7.10 4.03 -7.33
N GLU A 303 -7.77 5.08 -6.81
CA GLU A 303 -9.19 5.04 -6.51
C GLU A 303 -10.04 5.01 -7.80
N THR A 304 -9.60 5.67 -8.87
CA THR A 304 -10.22 5.56 -10.19
C THR A 304 -10.14 4.13 -10.72
N GLU A 305 -8.95 3.50 -10.63
CA GLU A 305 -8.77 2.11 -11.07
C GLU A 305 -9.59 1.12 -10.25
N LEU A 306 -9.65 1.32 -8.92
CA LEU A 306 -10.46 0.49 -8.03
C LEU A 306 -11.96 0.48 -8.42
N ASN A 307 -12.43 1.54 -9.05
CA ASN A 307 -13.81 1.72 -9.52
C ASN A 307 -13.98 1.42 -11.02
N SER A 308 -12.98 0.85 -11.68
CA SER A 308 -12.99 0.58 -13.11
C SER A 308 -13.35 -0.86 -13.45
N ALA A 309 -13.86 -1.07 -14.66
CA ALA A 309 -14.01 -2.39 -15.25
C ALA A 309 -12.73 -2.72 -16.05
N THR A 310 -11.89 -3.58 -15.48
CA THR A 310 -10.53 -3.85 -15.96
C THR A 310 -10.37 -5.20 -16.66
N ASP A 311 -11.47 -5.89 -16.97
CA ASP A 311 -11.47 -7.16 -17.71
C ASP A 311 -11.43 -6.93 -19.24
N ASN A 312 -11.13 -7.97 -19.99
CA ASN A 312 -11.20 -8.05 -21.47
C ASN A 312 -11.62 -9.48 -21.89
N PRO A 313 -12.65 -9.64 -22.75
CA PRO A 313 -13.51 -8.61 -23.32
C PRO A 313 -14.56 -8.10 -22.31
N LEU A 314 -15.07 -6.89 -22.54
CA LEU A 314 -16.18 -6.33 -21.78
C LEU A 314 -17.52 -6.64 -22.44
N LEU A 315 -18.53 -6.84 -21.59
CA LEU A 315 -19.91 -7.12 -21.96
C LEU A 315 -20.78 -5.88 -21.70
N LEU A 316 -21.46 -5.40 -22.72
CA LEU A 316 -22.30 -4.20 -22.66
C LEU A 316 -23.72 -4.52 -23.11
N GLY A 317 -24.73 -3.97 -22.44
CA GLY A 317 -26.14 -4.14 -22.78
C GLY A 317 -26.85 -5.20 -21.93
N THR A 318 -27.86 -5.86 -22.53
CA THR A 318 -28.68 -6.92 -21.93
C THR A 318 -28.58 -8.20 -22.76
N PRO A 319 -29.03 -9.36 -22.25
CA PRO A 319 -29.03 -10.60 -23.05
C PRO A 319 -29.79 -10.53 -24.36
N GLU A 320 -30.72 -9.57 -24.53
CA GLU A 320 -31.50 -9.35 -25.76
C GLU A 320 -30.79 -8.40 -26.73
N ALA A 321 -29.93 -7.51 -26.21
CA ALA A 321 -29.24 -6.48 -27.02
C ALA A 321 -27.87 -6.18 -26.40
N TYR A 322 -26.86 -6.93 -26.81
CA TYR A 322 -25.50 -6.83 -26.25
C TYR A 322 -24.44 -6.53 -27.30
N ARG A 323 -23.30 -6.09 -26.80
CA ARG A 323 -22.03 -6.01 -27.53
C ARG A 323 -20.93 -6.64 -26.70
N VAL A 324 -20.06 -7.39 -27.35
CA VAL A 324 -18.80 -7.89 -26.79
C VAL A 324 -17.68 -7.05 -27.37
N VAL A 325 -16.88 -6.41 -26.49
CA VAL A 325 -15.85 -5.48 -26.93
C VAL A 325 -14.49 -5.94 -26.43
N SER A 326 -13.63 -6.39 -27.35
CA SER A 326 -12.22 -6.60 -27.07
C SER A 326 -11.50 -5.23 -27.03
N GLN A 327 -10.74 -5.00 -25.95
CA GLN A 327 -10.10 -3.71 -25.66
C GLN A 327 -8.92 -3.91 -24.71
N ALA A 328 -8.33 -2.85 -24.16
CA ALA A 328 -7.10 -2.90 -23.37
C ALA A 328 -7.25 -2.42 -21.91
N ASN A 329 -8.44 -2.46 -21.31
CA ASN A 329 -8.63 -2.07 -19.91
C ASN A 329 -7.84 -2.92 -18.87
N PRO A 330 -7.38 -4.15 -19.15
CA PRO A 330 -6.45 -4.84 -18.27
C PRO A 330 -5.07 -4.18 -18.16
N HIS A 331 -4.74 -3.22 -19.02
CA HIS A 331 -3.48 -2.50 -19.01
C HIS A 331 -3.45 -1.46 -17.89
N GLY A 332 -2.75 -1.76 -16.81
CA GLY A 332 -2.73 -0.98 -15.58
C GLY A 332 -1.71 0.16 -15.51
N GLU A 333 -1.39 0.82 -16.63
CA GLU A 333 -0.35 1.86 -16.71
C GLU A 333 -0.56 2.98 -15.69
N SER A 334 -1.80 3.45 -15.51
CA SER A 334 -2.11 4.54 -14.56
C SER A 334 -1.73 4.19 -13.12
N VAL A 335 -2.01 2.97 -12.68
CA VAL A 335 -1.66 2.50 -11.33
C VAL A 335 -0.16 2.24 -11.23
N ALA A 336 0.45 1.70 -12.26
CA ALA A 336 1.89 1.45 -12.32
C ALA A 336 2.69 2.75 -12.18
N MET A 337 2.36 3.78 -12.97
CA MET A 337 2.97 5.11 -12.86
C MET A 337 2.71 5.76 -11.50
N ALA A 338 1.51 5.62 -10.93
CA ALA A 338 1.19 6.13 -9.60
C ALA A 338 2.04 5.47 -8.52
N ALA A 339 2.25 4.15 -8.59
CA ALA A 339 3.09 3.41 -7.65
C ALA A 339 4.57 3.81 -7.76
N ASP A 340 5.09 3.99 -8.98
CA ASP A 340 6.46 4.46 -9.22
C ASP A 340 6.68 5.89 -8.70
N LEU A 341 5.73 6.78 -8.95
CA LEU A 341 5.78 8.15 -8.44
C LEU A 341 5.78 8.19 -6.90
N LEU A 342 4.97 7.32 -6.26
CA LEU A 342 4.99 7.18 -4.81
C LEU A 342 6.31 6.62 -4.29
N ALA A 343 6.95 5.69 -4.99
CA ALA A 343 8.26 5.17 -4.60
C ALA A 343 9.33 6.27 -4.58
N ILE A 344 9.27 7.23 -5.53
CA ILE A 344 10.13 8.41 -5.55
C ILE A 344 9.85 9.30 -4.32
N ALA A 345 8.58 9.60 -4.03
CA ALA A 345 8.20 10.42 -2.88
C ALA A 345 8.61 9.79 -1.54
N VAL A 346 8.47 8.47 -1.41
CA VAL A 346 8.89 7.69 -0.24
C VAL A 346 10.40 7.72 -0.05
N ALA A 347 11.15 7.58 -1.14
CA ALA A 347 12.60 7.66 -1.11
C ALA A 347 13.09 9.06 -0.69
N GLU A 348 12.43 10.13 -1.15
CA GLU A 348 12.74 11.50 -0.77
C GLU A 348 12.46 11.76 0.71
N LEU A 349 11.33 11.30 1.26
CA LEU A 349 11.04 11.38 2.70
C LEU A 349 12.10 10.65 3.53
N GLY A 350 12.52 9.46 3.09
CA GLY A 350 13.59 8.71 3.75
C GLY A 350 14.95 9.39 3.67
N GLY A 351 15.26 9.98 2.51
CA GLY A 351 16.51 10.69 2.28
C GLY A 351 16.65 11.94 3.14
N VAL A 352 15.60 12.75 3.25
CA VAL A 352 15.64 13.96 4.09
C VAL A 352 15.62 13.61 5.58
N ALA A 353 14.95 12.54 6.00
CA ALA A 353 14.98 12.03 7.37
C ALA A 353 16.39 11.59 7.75
N GLU A 354 17.10 10.88 6.85
CA GLU A 354 18.49 10.48 7.05
C GLU A 354 19.42 11.70 7.21
N ARG A 355 19.21 12.78 6.47
CA ARG A 355 19.99 14.02 6.65
C ARG A 355 19.74 14.70 8.01
N ARG A 356 18.52 14.66 8.56
CA ARG A 356 18.24 15.18 9.91
C ARG A 356 18.88 14.31 10.99
N LEU A 357 18.84 13.02 10.79
CA LEU A 357 19.38 11.99 11.63
C LEU A 357 20.92 12.13 11.77
N ASP A 358 21.63 12.34 10.65
CA ASP A 358 23.05 12.69 10.64
C ASP A 358 23.34 13.91 11.53
N ARG A 359 22.52 14.96 11.41
CA ARG A 359 22.71 16.18 12.23
C ARG A 359 22.53 15.94 13.72
N LEU A 360 21.58 15.09 14.13
CA LEU A 360 21.33 14.78 15.54
C LEU A 360 22.52 14.12 16.23
N VAL A 361 23.19 13.19 15.54
CA VAL A 361 24.34 12.45 16.11
C VAL A 361 25.68 13.19 15.97
N ASN A 362 25.73 14.21 15.12
CA ASN A 362 26.96 14.93 14.81
C ASN A 362 27.15 16.15 15.73
N PRO A 363 28.08 16.10 16.70
CA PRO A 363 28.30 17.20 17.67
C PRO A 363 28.74 18.51 17.02
N LEU A 364 29.36 18.45 15.83
CA LEU A 364 29.86 19.66 15.13
C LEU A 364 28.72 20.58 14.67
N VAL A 365 27.51 20.05 14.51
CA VAL A 365 26.38 20.82 13.97
C VAL A 365 25.14 20.81 14.87
N SER A 366 25.02 19.86 15.80
CA SER A 366 23.87 19.77 16.74
C SER A 366 24.08 20.59 18.01
N GLY A 367 25.31 20.66 18.50
CA GLY A 367 25.63 21.14 19.85
C GLY A 367 25.09 20.19 20.94
N LEU A 368 24.83 18.93 20.60
CA LEU A 368 24.47 17.83 21.49
C LEU A 368 25.74 16.96 21.73
N PRO A 369 25.73 16.08 22.75
CA PRO A 369 26.81 15.11 22.93
C PRO A 369 26.99 14.22 21.70
N ALA A 370 28.22 13.86 21.38
CA ALA A 370 28.53 12.98 20.26
C ALA A 370 27.71 11.69 20.37
N PHE A 371 27.02 11.34 19.29
CA PHE A 371 26.19 10.14 19.19
C PHE A 371 25.11 9.97 20.30
N LEU A 372 24.75 11.10 20.95
CA LEU A 372 23.70 11.22 21.96
C LEU A 372 23.90 10.30 23.18
N VAL A 373 25.16 10.11 23.60
CA VAL A 373 25.49 9.23 24.72
C VAL A 373 26.40 9.93 25.72
N GLY A 374 26.26 9.58 26.99
CA GLY A 374 27.20 9.94 28.06
C GLY A 374 28.49 9.10 27.98
N LYS A 375 29.60 9.64 28.51
CA LYS A 375 30.90 8.95 28.54
C LYS A 375 31.36 8.45 27.15
N PRO A 376 31.52 9.34 26.15
CA PRO A 376 31.98 8.96 24.81
C PRO A 376 33.36 8.30 24.89
N GLY A 377 33.61 7.31 24.05
CA GLY A 377 34.83 6.49 24.05
C GLY A 377 34.63 5.15 24.77
N VAL A 378 34.01 5.14 25.94
CA VAL A 378 33.53 3.89 26.57
C VAL A 378 32.25 3.42 25.89
N ASN A 379 31.37 4.36 25.59
CA ASN A 379 30.14 4.10 24.80
C ASN A 379 30.32 4.65 23.38
N SER A 380 29.85 3.90 22.39
CA SER A 380 29.72 4.31 20.99
C SER A 380 28.41 5.06 20.72
N GLY A 381 27.43 4.89 21.60
CA GLY A 381 26.15 5.54 21.49
C GLY A 381 25.34 5.09 20.26
N MET A 382 24.60 6.03 19.72
CA MET A 382 23.74 5.77 18.55
C MET A 382 24.45 5.97 17.21
N MET A 383 25.78 5.90 17.15
CA MET A 383 26.58 6.11 15.93
C MET A 383 26.15 5.18 14.79
N ILE A 384 26.05 3.89 15.06
CA ILE A 384 25.78 2.88 14.01
C ILE A 384 24.33 2.90 13.52
N THR A 385 23.39 3.48 14.26
CA THR A 385 22.02 3.64 13.77
C THR A 385 21.95 4.55 12.53
N GLN A 386 22.86 5.54 12.42
CA GLN A 386 22.99 6.35 11.21
C GLN A 386 23.43 5.51 10.00
N TYR A 387 24.36 4.57 10.19
CA TYR A 387 24.80 3.67 9.11
C TYR A 387 23.63 2.82 8.59
N VAL A 388 22.80 2.31 9.51
CA VAL A 388 21.61 1.55 9.14
C VAL A 388 20.64 2.40 8.32
N ALA A 389 20.35 3.63 8.77
CA ALA A 389 19.46 4.55 8.05
C ALA A 389 20.02 4.92 6.66
N ALA A 390 21.33 5.18 6.56
CA ALA A 390 22.01 5.49 5.30
C ALA A 390 21.94 4.30 4.31
N SER A 391 22.12 3.07 4.79
CA SER A 391 21.97 1.84 3.98
C SER A 391 20.55 1.72 3.42
N LEU A 392 19.53 1.89 4.26
CA LEU A 392 18.12 1.83 3.86
C LEU A 392 17.74 2.95 2.88
N ALA A 393 18.26 4.16 3.07
CA ALA A 393 18.08 5.27 2.13
C ALA A 393 18.78 4.99 0.79
N GLY A 394 19.94 4.34 0.81
CA GLY A 394 20.63 3.83 -0.39
C GLY A 394 19.81 2.80 -1.16
N GLU A 395 19.18 1.86 -0.47
CA GLU A 395 18.26 0.89 -1.09
C GLU A 395 17.03 1.58 -1.67
N ASN A 396 16.43 2.54 -0.96
CA ASN A 396 15.27 3.28 -1.44
C ASN A 396 15.57 4.06 -2.72
N ARG A 397 16.79 4.56 -2.93
CA ARG A 397 17.20 5.16 -4.20
C ARG A 397 17.11 4.18 -5.38
N GLN A 398 17.45 2.91 -5.14
CA GLN A 398 17.31 1.85 -6.18
C GLN A 398 15.83 1.50 -6.39
N LEU A 399 15.06 1.37 -5.31
CA LEU A 399 13.62 1.10 -5.37
C LEU A 399 12.82 2.26 -5.99
N ALA A 400 13.34 3.47 -6.02
CA ALA A 400 12.74 4.62 -6.69
C ALA A 400 12.93 4.62 -8.23
N GLN A 401 13.76 3.72 -8.80
CA GLN A 401 13.86 3.57 -10.25
C GLN A 401 12.50 3.10 -10.80
N PRO A 402 11.91 3.80 -11.80
CA PRO A 402 10.62 3.41 -12.35
C PRO A 402 10.63 2.01 -12.96
N ALA A 403 9.60 1.21 -12.68
CA ALA A 403 9.41 -0.09 -13.31
C ALA A 403 8.74 0.05 -14.69
N VAL A 404 7.90 1.07 -14.86
CA VAL A 404 7.09 1.31 -16.07
C VAL A 404 7.89 1.75 -17.30
N VAL A 405 9.12 2.25 -17.13
CA VAL A 405 9.91 2.82 -18.25
C VAL A 405 10.64 1.78 -19.08
N ASP A 406 10.59 0.53 -18.71
CA ASP A 406 11.17 -0.59 -19.45
C ASP A 406 10.07 -1.56 -19.88
N ASN A 407 10.29 -2.29 -20.96
CA ASN A 407 9.25 -3.12 -21.52
C ASN A 407 9.77 -4.41 -22.13
N PHE A 408 8.86 -5.39 -22.26
CA PHE A 408 9.10 -6.73 -22.79
C PHE A 408 8.00 -7.12 -23.77
N VAL A 409 8.27 -8.08 -24.62
CA VAL A 409 7.29 -8.68 -25.52
C VAL A 409 6.94 -10.08 -25.03
N THR A 410 5.64 -10.35 -24.88
CA THR A 410 5.11 -11.64 -24.45
C THR A 410 4.01 -12.13 -25.39
N SER A 411 3.47 -13.34 -25.15
CA SER A 411 2.35 -13.93 -25.88
C SER A 411 2.52 -13.92 -27.41
N ALA A 412 3.72 -14.33 -27.89
CA ALA A 412 4.04 -14.40 -29.32
C ALA A 412 3.74 -13.08 -30.09
N LEU A 413 4.20 -11.96 -29.57
CA LEU A 413 4.01 -10.59 -30.09
C LEU A 413 2.61 -10.01 -29.84
N GLN A 414 1.68 -10.72 -29.24
CA GLN A 414 0.32 -10.22 -28.96
C GLN A 414 0.32 -9.16 -27.85
N GLU A 415 1.24 -9.30 -26.90
CA GLU A 415 1.43 -8.38 -25.78
C GLU A 415 2.82 -7.76 -25.90
N ASP A 416 2.90 -6.66 -26.66
CA ASP A 416 4.13 -5.94 -27.00
C ASP A 416 4.35 -4.67 -26.17
N HIS A 417 3.46 -4.40 -25.21
CA HIS A 417 3.59 -3.37 -24.18
C HIS A 417 2.93 -3.83 -22.88
N LEU A 418 3.68 -3.79 -21.77
CA LEU A 418 3.27 -4.29 -20.45
C LEU A 418 3.37 -3.16 -19.42
N SER A 419 2.44 -3.11 -18.46
CA SER A 419 2.44 -2.05 -17.45
C SER A 419 3.49 -2.23 -16.35
N LEU A 420 3.94 -3.48 -16.09
CA LEU A 420 4.80 -3.83 -14.95
C LEU A 420 4.27 -3.34 -13.57
N GLY A 421 2.96 -3.09 -13.49
CA GLY A 421 2.33 -2.46 -12.32
C GLY A 421 2.43 -3.29 -11.05
N THR A 422 2.46 -4.63 -11.16
CA THR A 422 2.70 -5.50 -10.00
C THR A 422 4.10 -5.29 -9.44
N SER A 423 5.13 -5.20 -10.30
CA SER A 423 6.51 -4.91 -9.89
C SER A 423 6.62 -3.52 -9.25
N ALA A 424 5.95 -2.50 -9.82
CA ALA A 424 5.90 -1.15 -9.27
C ALA A 424 5.28 -1.13 -7.86
N ALA A 425 4.14 -1.81 -7.67
CA ALA A 425 3.45 -1.87 -6.38
C ALA A 425 4.25 -2.66 -5.31
N LEU A 426 4.88 -3.77 -5.67
CA LEU A 426 5.70 -4.57 -4.75
C LEU A 426 6.96 -3.81 -4.30
N LYS A 427 7.67 -3.15 -5.21
CA LYS A 427 8.85 -2.35 -4.83
C LYS A 427 8.48 -1.14 -3.98
N LEU A 428 7.32 -0.50 -4.23
CA LEU A 428 6.78 0.55 -3.37
C LEU A 428 6.56 0.05 -1.94
N GLY A 429 5.99 -1.15 -1.78
CA GLY A 429 5.82 -1.77 -0.46
C GLY A 429 7.15 -1.95 0.29
N ARG A 430 8.21 -2.36 -0.42
CA ARG A 430 9.57 -2.46 0.16
C ARG A 430 10.14 -1.08 0.54
N ALA A 431 9.95 -0.08 -0.30
CA ALA A 431 10.41 1.28 -0.03
C ALA A 431 9.72 1.89 1.22
N LEU A 432 8.43 1.63 1.40
CA LEU A 432 7.67 2.04 2.58
C LEU A 432 8.16 1.35 3.85
N GLU A 433 8.50 0.08 3.78
CA GLU A 433 9.07 -0.66 4.92
C GLU A 433 10.43 -0.07 5.34
N ASN A 434 11.28 0.29 4.37
CA ASN A 434 12.53 0.98 4.63
C ASN A 434 12.31 2.38 5.21
N LEU A 435 11.36 3.16 4.67
CA LEU A 435 10.99 4.48 5.22
C LEU A 435 10.55 4.36 6.68
N ARG A 436 9.72 3.37 7.01
CA ARG A 436 9.27 3.12 8.38
C ARG A 436 10.44 2.91 9.34
N ARG A 437 11.46 2.16 8.92
CA ARG A 437 12.67 1.91 9.72
C ARG A 437 13.54 3.15 9.85
N ILE A 438 13.73 3.92 8.77
CA ILE A 438 14.48 5.18 8.79
C ILE A 438 13.83 6.17 9.76
N LEU A 439 12.51 6.36 9.67
CA LEU A 439 11.75 7.23 10.57
C LEU A 439 11.79 6.72 12.03
N ALA A 440 11.76 5.41 12.26
CA ALA A 440 11.91 4.84 13.60
C ALA A 440 13.27 5.17 14.21
N ILE A 441 14.34 5.13 13.43
CA ILE A 441 15.68 5.52 13.88
C ILE A 441 15.72 7.02 14.18
N GLU A 442 15.20 7.88 13.30
CA GLU A 442 15.14 9.33 13.56
C GLU A 442 14.33 9.63 14.83
N TYR A 443 13.22 8.91 15.05
CA TYR A 443 12.39 9.04 16.24
C TYR A 443 13.17 8.73 17.54
N LEU A 444 13.94 7.64 17.54
CA LEU A 444 14.80 7.26 18.67
C LEU A 444 15.85 8.33 18.97
N LEU A 445 16.49 8.86 17.94
CA LEU A 445 17.53 9.88 18.09
C LEU A 445 16.96 11.21 18.57
N ALA A 446 15.82 11.66 18.01
CA ALA A 446 15.18 12.88 18.44
C ALA A 446 14.68 12.78 19.88
N ALA A 447 14.11 11.63 20.28
CA ALA A 447 13.69 11.37 21.65
C ALA A 447 14.89 11.33 22.63
N GLN A 448 16.02 10.78 22.21
CA GLN A 448 17.24 10.77 23.04
C GLN A 448 17.83 12.18 23.16
N ALA A 449 17.76 13.01 22.12
CA ALA A 449 18.15 14.40 22.20
C ALA A 449 17.29 15.19 23.20
N PHE A 450 16.00 14.85 23.36
CA PHE A 450 15.12 15.44 24.35
C PHE A 450 15.58 15.13 25.80
N GLU A 451 16.12 13.92 26.06
CA GLU A 451 16.70 13.60 27.38
C GLU A 451 17.88 14.54 27.72
N VAL A 452 18.69 14.87 26.71
CA VAL A 452 19.82 15.81 26.89
C VAL A 452 19.33 17.23 27.13
N LEU A 453 18.21 17.64 26.54
CA LEU A 453 17.68 18.98 26.65
C LEU A 453 16.75 19.18 27.89
N ALA A 454 16.31 18.08 28.51
CA ALA A 454 15.48 18.15 29.72
C ALA A 454 16.23 18.90 30.87
N PRO A 455 15.52 19.64 31.74
CA PRO A 455 14.06 19.68 31.93
C PRO A 455 13.32 20.79 31.18
N GLN A 456 13.83 21.29 30.05
CA GLN A 456 13.11 22.29 29.27
C GLN A 456 11.76 21.76 28.78
N ARG A 457 10.77 22.65 28.66
CA ARG A 457 9.46 22.27 28.11
C ARG A 457 9.51 22.17 26.59
N PHE A 458 9.11 21.03 26.06
CA PHE A 458 8.96 20.77 24.64
C PHE A 458 7.61 21.22 24.10
N GLY A 459 7.47 21.29 22.77
CA GLY A 459 6.20 21.55 22.10
C GLY A 459 5.14 20.52 22.49
N GLN A 460 3.89 20.91 22.47
CA GLN A 460 2.79 20.07 22.96
C GLN A 460 2.73 18.72 22.22
N GLY A 461 2.84 18.74 20.90
CA GLY A 461 2.78 17.50 20.10
C GLY A 461 4.09 16.70 20.14
N THR A 462 5.24 17.36 20.15
CA THR A 462 6.55 16.69 20.24
C THR A 462 6.77 16.05 21.61
N ALA A 463 6.31 16.68 22.69
CA ALA A 463 6.29 16.10 24.04
C ALA A 463 5.38 14.86 24.10
N ALA A 464 4.19 14.92 23.49
CA ALA A 464 3.28 13.77 23.43
C ALA A 464 3.92 12.61 22.64
N ALA A 465 4.54 12.89 21.49
CA ALA A 465 5.25 11.88 20.72
C ALA A 465 6.41 11.27 21.52
N TRP A 466 7.22 12.08 22.18
CA TRP A 466 8.28 11.61 23.07
C TRP A 466 7.74 10.66 24.15
N GLY A 467 6.64 11.04 24.83
CA GLY A 467 5.95 10.17 25.81
C GLY A 467 5.50 8.83 25.23
N ILE A 468 4.89 8.82 24.04
CA ILE A 468 4.45 7.59 23.37
C ILE A 468 5.64 6.63 23.12
N LEU A 469 6.79 7.14 22.70
CA LEU A 469 7.99 6.31 22.52
C LEU A 469 8.48 5.76 23.85
N ARG A 470 8.57 6.61 24.89
CA ARG A 470 9.13 6.24 26.20
C ARG A 470 8.30 5.22 26.97
N GLU A 471 7.06 5.02 26.62
CA GLU A 471 6.26 3.88 27.15
C GLU A 471 6.82 2.51 26.74
N ARG A 472 7.59 2.43 25.66
CA ARG A 472 8.09 1.16 25.10
C ARG A 472 9.62 1.08 24.99
N VAL A 473 10.28 2.23 24.84
CA VAL A 473 11.72 2.31 24.66
C VAL A 473 12.30 3.24 25.74
N PRO A 474 13.08 2.72 26.69
CA PRO A 474 13.70 3.53 27.73
C PRO A 474 14.75 4.49 27.16
N ALA A 475 15.11 5.53 27.92
CA ALA A 475 16.24 6.41 27.61
C ALA A 475 17.54 5.60 27.47
N TYR A 476 18.50 6.16 26.73
CA TYR A 476 19.75 5.50 26.38
C TYR A 476 20.91 6.10 27.18
N ASP A 477 21.32 5.42 28.25
CA ASP A 477 22.38 5.90 29.13
C ASP A 477 23.75 5.25 28.84
N THR A 478 23.72 3.96 28.50
CA THR A 478 24.87 3.13 28.18
C THR A 478 24.59 2.26 26.98
N ASP A 479 25.61 1.80 26.29
CA ASP A 479 25.49 0.95 25.11
C ASP A 479 24.67 -0.32 25.43
N ARG A 480 23.67 -0.60 24.63
CA ARG A 480 22.84 -1.79 24.66
C ARG A 480 22.45 -2.24 23.24
N TRP A 481 21.88 -3.42 23.13
CA TRP A 481 21.39 -3.94 21.86
C TRP A 481 20.22 -3.07 21.34
N LEU A 482 20.45 -2.31 20.23
CA LEU A 482 19.51 -1.32 19.71
C LEU A 482 18.49 -1.86 18.71
N ALA A 483 18.70 -3.05 18.13
CA ALA A 483 17.75 -3.59 17.14
C ALA A 483 16.32 -3.76 17.68
N PRO A 484 16.09 -4.22 18.95
CA PRO A 484 14.78 -4.26 19.55
C PRO A 484 14.14 -2.88 19.74
N ASP A 485 14.94 -1.85 20.05
CA ASP A 485 14.45 -0.48 20.19
C ASP A 485 13.95 0.07 18.85
N ILE A 486 14.72 -0.17 17.77
CA ILE A 486 14.33 0.20 16.40
C ILE A 486 13.02 -0.53 16.00
N ALA A 487 12.92 -1.83 16.28
CA ALA A 487 11.73 -2.61 15.99
C ALA A 487 10.51 -2.09 16.76
N SER A 488 10.68 -1.74 18.04
CA SER A 488 9.61 -1.17 18.89
C SER A 488 9.15 0.19 18.38
N ALA A 489 10.08 1.08 18.00
CA ALA A 489 9.76 2.36 17.40
C ALA A 489 9.04 2.17 16.06
N ALA A 490 9.51 1.28 15.19
CA ALA A 490 8.87 0.97 13.92
C ALA A 490 7.45 0.39 14.10
N ALA A 491 7.22 -0.40 15.15
CA ALA A 491 5.88 -0.91 15.48
C ALA A 491 4.92 0.23 15.86
N ILE A 492 5.38 1.22 16.65
CA ILE A 492 4.58 2.43 16.98
C ILE A 492 4.12 3.14 15.70
N LEU A 493 5.01 3.31 14.71
CA LEU A 493 4.69 3.97 13.43
C LEU A 493 3.68 3.18 12.60
N GLY A 494 3.60 1.86 12.80
CA GLY A 494 2.60 0.99 12.17
C GLY A 494 1.21 1.06 12.80
N GLU A 495 1.07 1.58 14.02
CA GLU A 495 -0.17 1.56 14.79
C GLU A 495 -1.01 2.82 14.61
N ARG A 496 -2.24 2.70 14.10
CA ARG A 496 -3.18 3.82 13.99
C ARG A 496 -3.50 4.48 15.33
N LYS A 497 -3.59 3.66 16.41
CA LYS A 497 -3.88 4.16 17.76
C LYS A 497 -2.82 5.17 18.27
N SER A 498 -1.57 5.03 17.86
CA SER A 498 -0.49 5.93 18.28
C SER A 498 -0.65 7.33 17.68
N LEU A 499 -1.03 7.45 16.41
CA LEU A 499 -1.40 8.74 15.79
C LEU A 499 -2.68 9.33 16.40
N ALA A 500 -3.69 8.50 16.68
CA ALA A 500 -4.93 8.96 17.32
C ALA A 500 -4.67 9.54 18.72
N ARG A 501 -3.77 8.92 19.49
CA ARG A 501 -3.33 9.45 20.79
C ARG A 501 -2.63 10.81 20.67
N LEU A 502 -1.80 10.97 19.66
CA LEU A 502 -1.13 12.24 19.38
C LEU A 502 -2.15 13.31 18.98
N ALA A 503 -3.08 12.98 18.08
CA ALA A 503 -4.15 13.87 17.65
C ALA A 503 -5.02 14.35 18.82
N ALA A 504 -5.24 13.53 19.84
CA ALA A 504 -5.97 13.92 21.04
C ALA A 504 -5.30 15.09 21.80
N SER A 505 -3.99 15.31 21.63
CA SER A 505 -3.24 16.38 22.29
C SER A 505 -3.18 17.70 21.49
N ILE A 506 -3.24 17.65 20.16
CA ILE A 506 -3.00 18.80 19.28
C ILE A 506 -4.08 19.03 18.22
N GLY A 507 -5.08 18.15 18.13
CA GLY A 507 -6.00 18.05 17.01
C GLY A 507 -5.45 17.17 15.89
N ASP A 508 -6.30 16.88 14.88
CA ASP A 508 -5.95 16.01 13.77
C ASP A 508 -4.83 16.62 12.91
N LEU A 509 -3.83 15.81 12.64
CA LEU A 509 -2.79 16.12 11.64
C LEU A 509 -3.41 16.08 10.24
N GLN A 510 -3.18 17.15 9.49
CA GLN A 510 -3.69 17.31 8.12
C GLN A 510 -2.97 16.43 7.12
#